data_301d339943526e4f1280d7a9cc058d22
#
_entry.id   301d339943526e4f1280d7a9cc058d22
#
_cell.length_a   1.000
_cell.length_b   1.000
_cell.length_c   1.000
_cell.angle_alpha   90.00
_cell.angle_beta   90.00
_cell.angle_gamma   90.00
#
_symmetry.space_group_name_H-M   'P 1'
#
loop_
_entity.id
_entity.type
_entity.pdbx_description
1 polymer ?
#
loop_
_entity_poly.entity_id
_entity_poly.type
_entity_poly.pdbx_seq_one_letter_code
_entity_poly.pdbx_strand_id
1 'polypeptide(L)'
;LDDTAMTYTAFFTHGTDLDSRWLITCDHATNFIPPFVNGGDLGLPAEDMERHIAYDPGAYGVARALGEALSAPVVASNFSRLVIDPNRGEDDPTLLMELYDGTIIPANRHADEAELNMRLNRCHRPYHDTVAELAARREDTIIVAIHSFTPQLRGRPPRPWEIGILYPDGERLSPALIDMLAAPGALTVGDNEPYTGYLPGDAIDRHGTA
;
A
#
# COMPACT_ATOMS: atom_id res chain seq x y z
N LEU A 1 29.97 7.97 -23.00
CA LEU A 1 28.86 8.54 -22.24
C LEU A 1 27.73 7.55 -22.36
N ASP A 2 27.71 6.59 -21.44
CA ASP A 2 26.76 5.49 -21.40
C ASP A 2 25.57 5.95 -20.54
N ASP A 3 24.53 6.46 -21.17
CA ASP A 3 23.30 6.91 -20.53
C ASP A 3 22.29 5.77 -20.47
N THR A 4 22.69 4.65 -19.87
CA THR A 4 21.78 3.60 -19.41
C THR A 4 21.34 3.89 -17.99
N ALA A 5 20.82 5.11 -17.72
CA ALA A 5 20.02 5.34 -16.55
C ALA A 5 18.77 4.46 -16.71
N MET A 6 18.73 3.32 -16.01
CA MET A 6 17.49 2.53 -15.92
C MET A 6 16.38 3.48 -15.47
N THR A 7 15.41 3.67 -16.34
CA THR A 7 14.29 4.57 -16.07
C THR A 7 13.50 3.99 -14.90
N TYR A 8 13.57 4.65 -13.75
CA TYR A 8 12.79 4.24 -12.57
C TYR A 8 11.30 4.32 -12.86
N THR A 9 10.58 3.26 -12.51
CA THR A 9 9.11 3.22 -12.56
C THR A 9 8.58 3.08 -11.14
N ALA A 10 7.65 3.94 -10.74
CA ALA A 10 7.10 4.01 -9.39
C ALA A 10 6.18 2.84 -9.02
N PHE A 11 5.86 1.97 -9.95
CA PHE A 11 4.90 0.89 -9.75
C PHE A 11 5.23 -0.33 -10.62
N PHE A 12 4.70 -1.47 -10.20
CA PHE A 12 4.58 -2.68 -11.01
C PHE A 12 3.14 -2.86 -11.44
N THR A 13 2.93 -3.38 -12.64
CA THR A 13 1.60 -3.77 -13.13
C THR A 13 1.62 -5.19 -13.67
N HIS A 14 0.51 -5.90 -13.49
CA HIS A 14 0.27 -7.21 -14.09
C HIS A 14 -1.15 -7.26 -14.64
N GLY A 15 -1.33 -7.94 -15.79
CA GLY A 15 -2.65 -8.17 -16.37
C GLY A 15 -3.42 -6.90 -16.71
N THR A 16 -2.74 -5.82 -17.10
CA THR A 16 -3.39 -4.52 -17.41
C THR A 16 -4.27 -4.57 -18.66
N ASP A 17 -4.18 -5.62 -19.46
CA ASP A 17 -5.00 -5.90 -20.63
C ASP A 17 -6.27 -6.70 -20.31
N LEU A 18 -6.39 -7.21 -19.08
CA LEU A 18 -7.54 -7.99 -18.63
C LEU A 18 -8.77 -7.11 -18.43
N ASP A 19 -9.91 -7.56 -18.97
CA ASP A 19 -11.22 -6.94 -18.76
C ASP A 19 -11.89 -7.56 -17.53
N SER A 20 -11.63 -6.98 -16.37
CA SER A 20 -12.16 -7.41 -15.08
C SER A 20 -12.78 -6.24 -14.33
N ARG A 21 -13.86 -6.53 -13.59
CA ARG A 21 -14.40 -5.54 -12.66
C ARG A 21 -13.55 -5.39 -11.39
N TRP A 22 -12.63 -6.33 -11.14
CA TRP A 22 -11.72 -6.30 -10.01
C TRP A 22 -10.45 -5.54 -10.39
N LEU A 23 -9.99 -4.68 -9.50
CA LEU A 23 -8.67 -4.05 -9.54
C LEU A 23 -7.98 -4.32 -8.21
N ILE A 24 -6.84 -5.01 -8.25
CA ILE A 24 -6.08 -5.34 -7.05
C ILE A 24 -4.97 -4.31 -6.88
N THR A 25 -4.87 -3.68 -5.71
CA THR A 25 -3.78 -2.76 -5.38
C THR A 25 -2.93 -3.27 -4.22
N CYS A 26 -1.66 -2.89 -4.18
CA CYS A 26 -0.75 -3.17 -3.10
C CYS A 26 0.14 -1.94 -2.86
N ASP A 27 -0.29 -1.08 -1.93
CA ASP A 27 0.34 0.23 -1.69
C ASP A 27 1.74 0.10 -1.07
N HIS A 28 2.00 -0.97 -0.31
CA HIS A 28 3.25 -1.17 0.41
C HIS A 28 3.96 -2.46 -0.04
N ALA A 29 4.15 -2.60 -1.37
CA ALA A 29 4.60 -3.86 -1.95
C ALA A 29 6.08 -4.17 -1.74
N THR A 30 6.93 -3.14 -1.58
CA THR A 30 8.38 -3.30 -1.48
C THR A 30 9.00 -2.37 -0.44
N ASN A 31 10.22 -2.72 0.00
CA ASN A 31 11.09 -1.86 0.82
C ASN A 31 12.14 -1.12 -0.02
N PHE A 32 11.98 -1.06 -1.34
CA PHE A 32 12.95 -0.44 -2.24
C PHE A 32 13.03 1.07 -2.03
N ILE A 33 14.26 1.60 -2.02
CA ILE A 33 14.53 3.03 -1.97
C ILE A 33 15.12 3.46 -3.32
N PRO A 34 14.41 4.31 -4.09
CA PRO A 34 14.93 4.79 -5.37
C PRO A 34 16.26 5.57 -5.19
N PRO A 35 17.22 5.44 -6.11
CA PRO A 35 18.55 6.09 -5.98
C PRO A 35 18.50 7.61 -5.86
N PHE A 36 17.45 8.27 -6.35
CA PHE A 36 17.27 9.71 -6.24
C PHE A 36 16.83 10.17 -4.84
N VAL A 37 16.45 9.24 -3.96
CA VAL A 37 16.15 9.53 -2.56
C VAL A 37 17.40 9.27 -1.74
N ASN A 38 18.10 10.31 -1.37
CA ASN A 38 19.32 10.26 -0.55
C ASN A 38 20.34 9.18 -1.00
N GLY A 39 20.51 9.02 -2.33
CA GLY A 39 21.42 8.00 -2.89
C GLY A 39 20.94 6.54 -2.75
N GLY A 40 19.65 6.32 -2.47
CA GLY A 40 19.07 4.98 -2.26
C GLY A 40 19.17 4.51 -0.80
N ASP A 41 19.34 5.43 0.15
CA ASP A 41 19.50 5.11 1.57
C ASP A 41 18.70 6.10 2.43
N LEU A 42 17.89 5.60 3.37
CA LEU A 42 17.18 6.42 4.36
C LEU A 42 17.95 6.58 5.69
N GLY A 43 19.14 6.00 5.78
CA GLY A 43 19.96 6.00 6.99
C GLY A 43 19.51 4.99 8.02
N LEU A 44 18.78 3.93 7.59
CA LEU A 44 18.30 2.85 8.45
C LEU A 44 19.18 1.61 8.33
N PRO A 45 19.35 0.84 9.43
CA PRO A 45 19.91 -0.50 9.36
C PRO A 45 19.11 -1.41 8.41
N ALA A 46 19.79 -2.34 7.73
CA ALA A 46 19.13 -3.27 6.81
C ALA A 46 18.00 -4.07 7.49
N GLU A 47 18.17 -4.43 8.75
CA GLU A 47 17.18 -5.13 9.57
C GLU A 47 15.88 -4.32 9.77
N ASP A 48 15.96 -2.99 9.86
CA ASP A 48 14.78 -2.13 9.97
C ASP A 48 14.04 -2.04 8.62
N MET A 49 14.76 -2.13 7.51
CA MET A 49 14.16 -2.15 6.17
C MET A 49 13.41 -3.46 5.87
N GLU A 50 13.65 -4.53 6.61
CA GLU A 50 12.90 -5.80 6.52
C GLU A 50 11.65 -5.85 7.42
N ARG A 51 11.42 -4.81 8.22
CA ARG A 51 10.26 -4.73 9.12
C ARG A 51 9.03 -4.15 8.41
N HIS A 52 7.87 -4.39 9.02
CA HIS A 52 6.56 -3.83 8.63
C HIS A 52 6.52 -2.29 8.56
N ILE A 53 7.50 -1.60 9.10
CA ILE A 53 7.61 -0.15 8.98
C ILE A 53 7.97 0.28 7.55
N ALA A 54 8.73 -0.54 6.81
CA ALA A 54 9.22 -0.22 5.48
C ALA A 54 8.30 -0.70 4.36
N TYR A 55 7.61 -1.79 4.55
CA TYR A 55 6.69 -2.39 3.58
C TYR A 55 5.75 -3.39 4.29
N ASP A 56 4.82 -3.99 3.56
CA ASP A 56 3.88 -4.99 4.07
C ASP A 56 4.36 -6.40 3.65
N PRO A 57 5.11 -7.14 4.50
CA PRO A 57 5.64 -8.45 4.15
C PRO A 57 4.56 -9.42 3.69
N GLY A 58 4.74 -10.02 2.52
CA GLY A 58 3.82 -10.99 1.93
C GLY A 58 2.64 -10.39 1.15
N ALA A 59 2.27 -9.12 1.37
CA ALA A 59 1.11 -8.50 0.73
C ALA A 59 1.18 -8.54 -0.81
N TYR A 60 2.33 -8.25 -1.40
CA TYR A 60 2.49 -8.28 -2.85
C TYR A 60 2.30 -9.69 -3.45
N GLY A 61 2.76 -10.73 -2.75
CA GLY A 61 2.52 -12.12 -3.17
C GLY A 61 1.04 -12.48 -3.18
N VAL A 62 0.30 -12.06 -2.15
CA VAL A 62 -1.16 -12.24 -2.06
C VAL A 62 -1.88 -11.44 -3.15
N ALA A 63 -1.50 -10.18 -3.37
CA ALA A 63 -2.08 -9.33 -4.42
C ALA A 63 -1.93 -9.98 -5.81
N ARG A 64 -0.75 -10.52 -6.12
CA ARG A 64 -0.51 -11.24 -7.38
C ARG A 64 -1.35 -12.50 -7.51
N ALA A 65 -1.38 -13.34 -6.48
CA ALA A 65 -2.16 -14.58 -6.50
C ALA A 65 -3.66 -14.29 -6.65
N LEU A 66 -4.15 -13.24 -6.00
CA LEU A 66 -5.55 -12.82 -6.12
C LEU A 66 -5.84 -12.27 -7.53
N GLY A 67 -4.94 -11.47 -8.11
CA GLY A 67 -5.03 -10.99 -9.48
C GLY A 67 -5.13 -12.14 -10.50
N GLU A 68 -4.29 -13.16 -10.35
CA GLU A 68 -4.35 -14.38 -11.17
C GLU A 68 -5.68 -15.12 -10.99
N ALA A 69 -6.12 -15.34 -9.75
CA ALA A 69 -7.36 -16.08 -9.45
C ALA A 69 -8.63 -15.38 -9.95
N LEU A 70 -8.65 -14.03 -9.92
CA LEU A 70 -9.79 -13.22 -10.37
C LEU A 70 -9.67 -12.74 -11.82
N SER A 71 -8.57 -13.11 -12.52
CA SER A 71 -8.24 -12.59 -13.86
C SER A 71 -8.31 -11.05 -13.86
N ALA A 72 -7.67 -10.41 -12.88
CA ALA A 72 -7.77 -9.00 -12.59
C ALA A 72 -6.44 -8.26 -12.76
N PRO A 73 -6.44 -7.00 -13.21
CA PRO A 73 -5.28 -6.14 -13.14
C PRO A 73 -4.75 -5.98 -11.71
N VAL A 74 -3.43 -5.93 -11.58
CA VAL A 74 -2.74 -5.65 -10.31
C VAL A 74 -1.86 -4.42 -10.48
N VAL A 75 -1.92 -3.50 -9.53
CA VAL A 75 -0.98 -2.36 -9.39
C VAL A 75 -0.32 -2.43 -8.03
N ALA A 76 1.00 -2.35 -7.99
CA ALA A 76 1.77 -2.41 -6.75
C ALA A 76 2.85 -1.33 -6.74
N SER A 77 3.09 -0.68 -5.59
CA SER A 77 4.15 0.31 -5.46
C SER A 77 5.55 -0.29 -5.65
N ASN A 78 6.45 0.46 -6.27
CA ASN A 78 7.87 0.09 -6.41
C ASN A 78 8.76 1.00 -5.56
N PHE A 79 8.33 1.29 -4.35
CA PHE A 79 9.09 2.06 -3.35
C PHE A 79 8.58 1.74 -1.95
N SER A 80 9.47 1.88 -0.97
CA SER A 80 9.11 1.76 0.44
C SER A 80 8.14 2.88 0.87
N ARG A 81 7.18 2.56 1.73
CA ARG A 81 6.31 3.55 2.38
C ARG A 81 7.08 4.60 3.19
N LEU A 82 8.32 4.30 3.57
CA LEU A 82 9.21 5.26 4.24
C LEU A 82 9.79 6.30 3.27
N VAL A 83 9.78 6.06 1.97
CA VAL A 83 10.13 7.05 0.95
C VAL A 83 9.06 8.12 0.88
N ILE A 84 7.83 7.71 0.75
CA ILE A 84 6.58 8.48 0.83
C ILE A 84 5.43 7.47 0.91
N ASP A 85 4.47 7.66 1.79
CA ASP A 85 3.41 6.66 1.98
C ASP A 85 2.30 6.81 0.92
N PRO A 86 2.17 5.88 -0.05
CA PRO A 86 1.11 5.96 -1.07
C PRO A 86 -0.29 5.76 -0.49
N ASN A 87 -0.41 5.22 0.73
CA ASN A 87 -1.69 5.09 1.42
C ASN A 87 -1.98 6.28 2.36
N ARG A 88 -1.54 7.48 1.94
CA ARG A 88 -1.79 8.76 2.63
C ARG A 88 -2.11 9.85 1.61
N GLY A 89 -2.98 10.77 1.99
CA GLY A 89 -3.22 12.01 1.23
C GLY A 89 -1.99 12.90 1.18
N GLU A 90 -1.92 13.78 0.18
CA GLU A 90 -0.75 14.68 0.02
C GLU A 90 -0.64 15.72 1.15
N ASP A 91 -1.71 15.96 1.89
CA ASP A 91 -1.82 16.85 3.04
C ASP A 91 -1.75 16.11 4.40
N ASP A 92 -1.64 14.79 4.40
CA ASP A 92 -1.53 13.99 5.63
C ASP A 92 -0.16 14.21 6.28
N PRO A 93 -0.10 14.58 7.57
CA PRO A 93 1.18 14.79 8.27
C PRO A 93 2.02 13.52 8.40
N THR A 94 1.45 12.35 8.12
CA THR A 94 2.15 11.05 8.12
C THR A 94 2.52 10.57 6.73
N LEU A 95 2.33 11.39 5.68
CA LEU A 95 2.75 11.11 4.31
C LEU A 95 4.26 10.83 4.22
N LEU A 96 5.05 11.62 4.93
CA LEU A 96 6.51 11.49 5.04
C LEU A 96 6.90 11.30 6.50
N MET A 97 6.90 10.06 6.97
CA MET A 97 7.16 9.75 8.37
C MET A 97 8.62 9.98 8.77
N GLU A 98 8.84 10.76 9.84
CA GLU A 98 10.15 10.95 10.48
C GLU A 98 10.40 9.93 11.61
N LEU A 99 9.33 9.35 12.15
CA LEU A 99 9.33 8.35 13.22
C LEU A 99 8.23 7.34 12.98
N TYR A 100 8.56 6.03 12.98
CA TYR A 100 7.58 4.97 12.84
C TYR A 100 7.88 3.78 13.75
N ASP A 101 6.91 3.35 14.55
CA ASP A 101 7.01 2.25 15.54
C ASP A 101 8.32 2.29 16.35
N GLY A 102 8.68 3.49 16.85
CA GLY A 102 9.87 3.73 17.66
C GLY A 102 11.18 3.82 16.89
N THR A 103 11.16 3.79 15.54
CA THR A 103 12.33 3.94 14.68
C THR A 103 12.34 5.32 14.04
N ILE A 104 13.42 6.09 14.21
CA ILE A 104 13.65 7.38 13.56
C ILE A 104 14.15 7.10 12.14
N ILE A 105 13.59 7.82 11.15
CA ILE A 105 14.01 7.77 9.74
C ILE A 105 14.91 8.98 9.46
N PRO A 106 16.24 8.81 9.45
CA PRO A 106 17.17 9.95 9.42
C PRO A 106 17.00 10.84 8.19
N ALA A 107 16.88 10.28 6.99
CA ALA A 107 16.75 11.04 5.76
C ALA A 107 15.45 11.87 5.71
N ASN A 108 14.36 11.43 6.35
CA ASN A 108 13.08 12.14 6.35
C ASN A 108 13.09 13.35 7.28
N ARG A 109 13.87 13.31 8.37
CA ARG A 109 13.99 14.46 9.31
C ARG A 109 14.63 15.70 8.70
N HIS A 110 15.30 15.55 7.59
CA HIS A 110 16.00 16.64 6.88
C HIS A 110 15.39 16.93 5.52
N ALA A 111 14.30 16.23 5.15
CA ALA A 111 13.60 16.45 3.90
C ALA A 111 12.94 17.84 3.92
N ASP A 112 13.28 18.65 2.94
CA ASP A 112 12.64 19.94 2.70
C ASP A 112 11.47 19.82 1.72
N GLU A 113 10.83 20.94 1.41
CA GLU A 113 9.73 20.99 0.47
C GLU A 113 10.12 20.53 -0.94
N ALA A 114 11.35 20.79 -1.37
CA ALA A 114 11.84 20.35 -2.68
C ALA A 114 11.97 18.83 -2.75
N GLU A 115 12.50 18.22 -1.69
CA GLU A 115 12.59 16.77 -1.54
C GLU A 115 11.19 16.11 -1.49
N LEU A 116 10.26 16.67 -0.71
CA LEU A 116 8.88 16.19 -0.66
C LEU A 116 8.23 16.25 -2.05
N ASN A 117 8.32 17.38 -2.74
CA ASN A 117 7.77 17.54 -4.09
C ASN A 117 8.41 16.59 -5.11
N MET A 118 9.69 16.32 -5.00
CA MET A 118 10.38 15.35 -5.85
C MET A 118 9.83 13.94 -5.64
N ARG A 119 9.62 13.50 -4.38
CA ARG A 119 9.06 12.20 -4.05
C ARG A 119 7.59 12.08 -4.46
N LEU A 120 6.79 13.12 -4.28
CA LEU A 120 5.42 13.20 -4.79
C LEU A 120 5.39 12.97 -6.31
N ASN A 121 6.19 13.71 -7.07
CA ASN A 121 6.18 13.67 -8.53
C ASN A 121 6.77 12.38 -9.12
N ARG A 122 7.69 11.73 -8.43
CA ARG A 122 8.39 10.54 -8.95
C ARG A 122 7.90 9.21 -8.39
N CYS A 123 7.18 9.22 -7.26
CA CYS A 123 6.69 8.02 -6.60
C CYS A 123 5.17 8.03 -6.43
N HIS A 124 4.66 8.93 -5.59
CA HIS A 124 3.27 8.94 -5.14
C HIS A 124 2.29 9.18 -6.29
N ARG A 125 2.41 10.31 -7.01
CA ARG A 125 1.48 10.68 -8.09
C ARG A 125 1.47 9.65 -9.23
N PRO A 126 2.62 9.19 -9.79
CA PRO A 126 2.60 8.19 -10.85
C PRO A 126 1.93 6.86 -10.45
N TYR A 127 2.08 6.45 -9.18
CA TYR A 127 1.37 5.30 -8.66
C TYR A 127 -0.15 5.52 -8.67
N HIS A 128 -0.61 6.62 -8.11
CA HIS A 128 -2.03 6.97 -8.05
C HIS A 128 -2.65 7.22 -9.42
N ASP A 129 -1.93 7.85 -10.34
CA ASP A 129 -2.39 8.07 -11.72
C ASP A 129 -2.67 6.74 -12.42
N THR A 130 -1.81 5.73 -12.20
CA THR A 130 -1.98 4.38 -12.75
C THR A 130 -3.19 3.67 -12.13
N VAL A 131 -3.38 3.78 -10.81
CA VAL A 131 -4.57 3.24 -10.15
C VAL A 131 -5.83 3.90 -10.68
N ALA A 132 -5.86 5.24 -10.80
CA ALA A 132 -6.99 5.99 -11.32
C ALA A 132 -7.33 5.60 -12.77
N GLU A 133 -6.31 5.48 -13.64
CA GLU A 133 -6.50 5.05 -15.03
C GLU A 133 -7.18 3.68 -15.12
N LEU A 134 -6.70 2.71 -14.35
CA LEU A 134 -7.25 1.36 -14.36
C LEU A 134 -8.64 1.30 -13.70
N ALA A 135 -8.86 2.04 -12.63
CA ALA A 135 -10.17 2.14 -11.98
C ALA A 135 -11.24 2.74 -12.91
N ALA A 136 -10.89 3.75 -13.68
CA ALA A 136 -11.79 4.46 -14.59
C ALA A 136 -12.17 3.65 -15.85
N ARG A 137 -11.57 2.50 -16.11
CA ARG A 137 -11.90 1.68 -17.30
C ARG A 137 -13.31 1.13 -17.31
N ARG A 138 -13.90 0.98 -16.11
CA ARG A 138 -15.25 0.42 -15.94
C ARG A 138 -15.98 1.21 -14.85
N GLU A 139 -17.26 1.45 -15.06
CA GLU A 139 -18.15 2.08 -14.06
C GLU A 139 -18.43 1.16 -12.85
N ASP A 140 -18.23 -0.15 -12.99
CA ASP A 140 -18.47 -1.15 -11.95
C ASP A 140 -17.18 -1.70 -11.34
N THR A 141 -16.07 -0.97 -11.42
CA THR A 141 -14.79 -1.38 -10.83
C THR A 141 -14.90 -1.54 -9.31
N ILE A 142 -14.37 -2.64 -8.81
CA ILE A 142 -14.21 -2.91 -7.38
C ILE A 142 -12.72 -2.97 -7.08
N ILE A 143 -12.24 -2.06 -6.27
CA ILE A 143 -10.84 -2.02 -5.81
C ILE A 143 -10.69 -2.91 -4.57
N VAL A 144 -9.68 -3.78 -4.58
CA VAL A 144 -9.28 -4.60 -3.44
C VAL A 144 -7.84 -4.26 -3.10
N ALA A 145 -7.64 -3.48 -2.05
CA ALA A 145 -6.31 -3.12 -1.55
C ALA A 145 -5.78 -4.20 -0.61
N ILE A 146 -4.59 -4.72 -0.91
CA ILE A 146 -3.95 -5.78 -0.13
C ILE A 146 -2.85 -5.19 0.73
N HIS A 147 -3.03 -5.36 2.04
CA HIS A 147 -2.06 -4.99 3.07
C HIS A 147 -1.72 -6.18 3.95
N SER A 148 -0.61 -6.11 4.68
CA SER A 148 -0.39 -6.94 5.86
C SER A 148 -0.28 -6.07 7.11
N PHE A 149 -0.51 -6.66 8.26
CA PHE A 149 -0.35 -5.97 9.53
C PHE A 149 0.48 -6.82 10.49
N THR A 150 1.22 -6.13 11.37
CA THR A 150 1.99 -6.84 12.41
C THR A 150 1.05 -7.48 13.43
N PRO A 151 1.34 -8.72 13.87
CA PRO A 151 0.54 -9.39 14.90
C PRO A 151 0.62 -8.68 16.26
N GLN A 152 1.62 -7.83 16.45
CA GLN A 152 1.79 -7.06 17.68
C GLN A 152 2.61 -5.79 17.42
N LEU A 153 2.10 -4.64 17.83
CA LEU A 153 2.88 -3.40 17.90
C LEU A 153 3.73 -3.38 19.17
N ARG A 154 4.85 -2.67 19.12
CA ARG A 154 5.75 -2.54 20.29
C ARG A 154 5.00 -2.00 21.51
N GLY A 155 5.05 -2.74 22.62
CA GLY A 155 4.39 -2.35 23.88
C GLY A 155 2.85 -2.46 23.88
N ARG A 156 2.25 -3.10 22.89
CA ARG A 156 0.82 -3.36 22.82
C ARG A 156 0.52 -4.85 22.97
N PRO A 157 -0.71 -5.25 23.39
CA PRO A 157 -1.15 -6.64 23.36
C PRO A 157 -1.09 -7.24 21.95
N PRO A 158 -0.89 -8.57 21.82
CA PRO A 158 -1.06 -9.26 20.55
C PRO A 158 -2.46 -9.04 19.97
N ARG A 159 -2.54 -8.90 18.65
CA ARG A 159 -3.80 -8.82 17.90
C ARG A 159 -4.39 -10.22 17.73
N PRO A 160 -5.69 -10.43 17.97
CA PRO A 160 -6.30 -11.75 17.84
C PRO A 160 -6.63 -12.13 16.38
N TRP A 161 -6.65 -11.17 15.47
CA TRP A 161 -7.08 -11.38 14.09
C TRP A 161 -5.95 -11.89 13.21
N GLU A 162 -6.26 -12.92 12.41
CA GLU A 162 -5.38 -13.46 11.38
C GLU A 162 -5.58 -12.75 10.04
N ILE A 163 -6.81 -12.28 9.78
CA ILE A 163 -7.19 -11.46 8.63
C ILE A 163 -8.12 -10.34 9.07
N GLY A 164 -8.01 -9.17 8.47
CA GLY A 164 -8.91 -8.04 8.67
C GLY A 164 -9.58 -7.66 7.36
N ILE A 165 -10.89 -7.45 7.36
CA ILE A 165 -11.64 -6.88 6.25
C ILE A 165 -12.03 -5.47 6.63
N LEU A 166 -11.49 -4.50 5.90
CA LEU A 166 -11.72 -3.07 6.14
C LEU A 166 -12.58 -2.52 5.00
N TYR A 167 -13.61 -1.77 5.33
CA TYR A 167 -14.55 -1.23 4.36
C TYR A 167 -15.28 -0.02 4.91
N PRO A 168 -15.72 0.93 4.03
CA PRO A 168 -16.56 2.05 4.42
C PRO A 168 -18.00 1.62 4.72
N ASP A 169 -18.76 2.49 5.38
CA ASP A 169 -20.18 2.27 5.67
C ASP A 169 -20.99 2.02 4.39
N GLY A 170 -21.96 1.08 4.48
CA GLY A 170 -22.88 0.76 3.39
C GLY A 170 -22.36 -0.22 2.34
N GLU A 171 -21.16 -0.70 2.50
CA GLU A 171 -20.58 -1.72 1.63
C GLU A 171 -21.31 -3.07 1.79
N ARG A 172 -21.51 -3.82 0.70
CA ARG A 172 -22.32 -5.06 0.70
C ARG A 172 -21.52 -6.35 0.54
N LEU A 173 -20.32 -6.26 -0.03
CA LEU A 173 -19.47 -7.42 -0.28
C LEU A 173 -18.79 -7.90 1.01
N SER A 174 -18.31 -6.97 1.82
CA SER A 174 -17.45 -7.26 2.96
C SER A 174 -18.12 -8.09 4.05
N PRO A 175 -19.39 -7.86 4.47
CA PRO A 175 -20.05 -8.74 5.42
C PRO A 175 -20.14 -10.19 4.96
N ALA A 176 -20.48 -10.42 3.68
CA ALA A 176 -20.53 -11.76 3.11
C ALA A 176 -19.15 -12.43 3.04
N LEU A 177 -18.12 -11.66 2.73
CA LEU A 177 -16.74 -12.14 2.71
C LEU A 177 -16.25 -12.51 4.13
N ILE A 178 -16.59 -11.69 5.15
CA ILE A 178 -16.29 -11.96 6.54
C ILE A 178 -16.91 -13.29 6.97
N ASP A 179 -18.21 -13.50 6.69
CA ASP A 179 -18.92 -14.74 7.01
C ASP A 179 -18.27 -15.96 6.35
N MET A 180 -17.85 -15.84 5.09
CA MET A 180 -17.19 -16.92 4.36
C MET A 180 -15.80 -17.24 4.93
N LEU A 181 -15.01 -16.24 5.29
CA LEU A 181 -13.66 -16.42 5.84
C LEU A 181 -13.69 -16.93 7.28
N ALA A 182 -14.68 -16.51 8.06
CA ALA A 182 -14.91 -16.97 9.43
C ALA A 182 -15.61 -18.34 9.50
N ALA A 183 -15.98 -18.93 8.36
CA ALA A 183 -16.64 -20.23 8.29
C ALA A 183 -15.90 -21.31 9.10
N PRO A 184 -16.54 -22.35 9.65
CA PRO A 184 -16.19 -23.04 10.89
C PRO A 184 -14.71 -23.38 11.09
N GLY A 185 -14.06 -22.67 12.02
CA GLY A 185 -12.74 -22.99 12.56
C GLY A 185 -11.55 -22.63 11.68
N ALA A 186 -11.76 -21.86 10.58
CA ALA A 186 -10.67 -21.55 9.65
C ALA A 186 -9.80 -20.37 10.10
N LEU A 187 -10.40 -19.18 10.32
CA LEU A 187 -9.66 -17.95 10.60
C LEU A 187 -10.38 -17.08 11.63
N THR A 188 -9.60 -16.32 12.40
CA THR A 188 -10.14 -15.23 13.22
C THR A 188 -10.15 -13.96 12.39
N VAL A 189 -11.36 -13.56 11.94
CA VAL A 189 -11.54 -12.41 11.05
C VAL A 189 -11.90 -11.17 11.85
N GLY A 190 -11.19 -10.06 11.59
CA GLY A 190 -11.51 -8.73 12.10
C GLY A 190 -12.48 -8.02 11.16
N ASP A 191 -13.57 -7.52 11.70
CA ASP A 191 -14.54 -6.66 11.02
C ASP A 191 -14.19 -5.19 11.32
N ASN A 192 -13.64 -4.48 10.32
CA ASN A 192 -13.02 -3.16 10.51
C ASN A 192 -11.99 -3.16 11.66
N GLU A 193 -11.21 -4.24 11.72
CA GLU A 193 -10.13 -4.46 12.69
C GLU A 193 -8.89 -5.02 11.97
N PRO A 194 -7.66 -4.65 12.37
CA PRO A 194 -7.26 -3.79 13.50
C PRO A 194 -7.31 -2.29 13.20
N TYR A 195 -7.82 -1.87 12.07
CA TYR A 195 -7.95 -0.49 11.65
C TYR A 195 -9.37 -0.19 11.19
N THR A 196 -9.75 1.07 11.07
CA THR A 196 -11.03 1.45 10.49
C THR A 196 -10.95 1.34 8.96
N GLY A 197 -12.05 1.00 8.30
CA GLY A 197 -12.17 0.97 6.84
C GLY A 197 -12.31 2.35 6.19
N TYR A 198 -12.16 3.41 6.94
CA TYR A 198 -12.23 4.78 6.45
C TYR A 198 -11.10 5.61 7.04
N LEU A 199 -10.20 6.05 6.18
CA LEU A 199 -9.16 7.02 6.48
C LEU A 199 -9.17 8.09 5.38
N PRO A 200 -9.57 9.34 5.68
CA PRO A 200 -9.63 10.40 4.68
C PRO A 200 -8.31 10.54 3.90
N GLY A 201 -8.39 10.54 2.58
CA GLY A 201 -7.25 10.70 1.71
C GLY A 201 -6.39 9.46 1.48
N ASP A 202 -6.73 8.30 2.05
CA ASP A 202 -6.04 7.05 1.71
C ASP A 202 -6.37 6.58 0.27
N ALA A 203 -5.72 5.51 -0.17
CA ALA A 203 -5.87 5.03 -1.55
C ALA A 203 -7.31 4.60 -1.87
N ILE A 204 -8.04 4.01 -0.90
CA ILE A 204 -9.44 3.60 -1.10
C ILE A 204 -10.37 4.80 -1.10
N ASP A 205 -10.21 5.77 -0.21
CA ASP A 205 -10.99 7.02 -0.22
C ASP A 205 -10.80 7.78 -1.53
N ARG A 206 -9.57 7.84 -2.02
CA ARG A 206 -9.21 8.55 -3.25
C ARG A 206 -9.77 7.91 -4.53
N HIS A 207 -9.83 6.58 -4.61
CA HIS A 207 -10.14 5.86 -5.86
C HIS A 207 -11.40 5.00 -5.81
N GLY A 208 -11.89 4.65 -4.63
CA GLY A 208 -12.99 3.71 -4.44
C GLY A 208 -14.36 4.37 -4.21
N THR A 209 -14.40 5.66 -3.93
CA THR A 209 -15.65 6.39 -3.59
C THR A 209 -16.11 7.37 -4.69
N ALA A 210 -15.52 7.27 -5.89
CA ALA A 210 -15.85 8.13 -7.03
C ALA A 210 -17.10 7.66 -7.76
#